data_e70955137e072553b81d51d858e6af49
#
_entry.id   e70955137e072553b81d51d858e6af49
#
_cell.length_a   1.000
_cell.length_b   1.000
_cell.length_c   1.000
_cell.angle_alpha   90.00
_cell.angle_beta   90.00
_cell.angle_gamma   90.00
#
_symmetry.space_group_name_H-M   'P 1'
#
loop_
_entity.id
_entity.type
_entity.pdbx_description
1 polymer ?
#
loop_
_entity_poly.entity_id
_entity_poly.type
_entity_poly.pdbx_seq_one_letter_code
_entity_poly.pdbx_strand_id
1 'polypeptide(L)'
;MTSVLLLDASWRIDRVISVERACELLVCDHVVAASSDIAMVMHSPSISVSVPTVVARVGAVHSVVRRPPICTARRVRVRDAHVCQFVIDGRLCTRRGDTADHLLPACQGGRSTWLNLVASCRDHNGFKRDRSLDEMHNHYGWTLRRSPIVPSRQQIIIGDLRRLEPGWEPYLEV
;
A
#
# COMPACT_ATOMS: atom_id res chain seq x y z
N MET A 1 11.71 2.21 -13.96
CA MET A 1 10.60 2.76 -14.75
C MET A 1 10.07 3.94 -13.97
N THR A 2 9.96 5.09 -14.62
CA THR A 2 9.40 6.31 -14.04
C THR A 2 7.90 6.13 -13.92
N SER A 3 7.33 6.55 -12.79
CA SER A 3 5.90 6.39 -12.48
C SER A 3 5.26 7.77 -12.29
N VAL A 4 3.97 7.86 -12.49
CA VAL A 4 3.19 9.09 -12.33
C VAL A 4 2.13 8.89 -11.25
N LEU A 5 2.02 9.84 -10.34
CA LEU A 5 0.99 9.86 -9.31
C LEU A 5 -0.31 10.40 -9.91
N LEU A 6 -1.36 9.59 -9.89
CA LEU A 6 -2.70 10.02 -10.30
C LEU A 6 -3.50 10.43 -9.06
N LEU A 7 -3.97 11.68 -9.08
CA LEU A 7 -4.92 12.22 -8.11
C LEU A 7 -6.35 12.11 -8.66
N ASP A 8 -7.31 12.03 -7.77
CA ASP A 8 -8.73 12.22 -8.13
C ASP A 8 -9.08 13.70 -8.27
N ALA A 9 -10.33 13.99 -8.64
CA ALA A 9 -10.82 15.37 -8.80
C ALA A 9 -10.85 16.18 -7.47
N SER A 10 -10.64 15.54 -6.33
CA SER A 10 -10.46 16.17 -5.01
C SER A 10 -9.00 16.33 -4.63
N TRP A 11 -8.06 16.13 -5.56
CA TRP A 11 -6.62 16.22 -5.37
C TRP A 11 -6.06 15.20 -4.36
N ARG A 12 -6.78 14.08 -4.13
CA ARG A 12 -6.34 13.00 -3.26
C ARG A 12 -5.73 11.87 -4.09
N ILE A 13 -4.76 11.17 -3.52
CA ILE A 13 -4.11 10.04 -4.19
C ILE A 13 -5.15 8.98 -4.58
N ASP A 14 -5.24 8.69 -5.89
CA ASP A 14 -6.02 7.58 -6.42
C ASP A 14 -5.14 6.34 -6.62
N ARG A 15 -4.06 6.46 -7.38
CA ARG A 15 -3.11 5.37 -7.67
C ARG A 15 -1.84 5.87 -8.33
N VAL A 16 -0.88 4.98 -8.49
CA VAL A 16 0.29 5.17 -9.35
C VAL A 16 0.00 4.53 -10.71
N ILE A 17 0.36 5.24 -11.78
CA ILE A 17 0.18 4.79 -13.17
C ILE A 17 1.52 4.89 -13.92
N SER A 18 1.60 4.26 -15.09
CA SER A 18 2.74 4.41 -15.98
C SER A 18 2.73 5.77 -16.69
N VAL A 19 3.90 6.18 -17.20
CA VAL A 19 4.05 7.43 -17.95
C VAL A 19 3.21 7.41 -19.22
N GLU A 20 3.14 6.27 -19.90
CA GLU A 20 2.34 6.09 -21.12
C GLU A 20 0.86 6.32 -20.83
N ARG A 21 0.36 5.73 -19.73
CA ARG A 21 -1.04 5.93 -19.31
C ARG A 21 -1.34 7.36 -18.91
N ALA A 22 -0.40 8.04 -18.28
CA ALA A 22 -0.54 9.47 -17.95
C ALA A 22 -0.58 10.33 -19.22
N CYS A 23 0.27 10.04 -20.21
CA CYS A 23 0.28 10.71 -21.50
C CYS A 23 -1.08 10.56 -22.23
N GLU A 24 -1.60 9.34 -22.31
CA GLU A 24 -2.94 9.10 -22.88
C GLU A 24 -4.03 9.96 -22.24
N LEU A 25 -4.04 9.98 -20.89
CA LEU A 25 -5.02 10.75 -20.13
C LEU A 25 -4.88 12.26 -20.33
N LEU A 26 -3.64 12.78 -20.47
CA LEU A 26 -3.36 14.18 -20.78
C LEU A 26 -3.83 14.58 -22.17
N VAL A 27 -3.52 13.77 -23.18
CA VAL A 27 -3.93 14.03 -24.58
C VAL A 27 -5.45 13.99 -24.75
N CYS A 28 -6.15 13.20 -23.92
CA CYS A 28 -7.61 13.11 -23.92
C CYS A 28 -8.29 14.12 -22.96
N ASP A 29 -7.56 15.07 -22.38
CA ASP A 29 -8.10 16.05 -21.43
C ASP A 29 -8.81 15.44 -20.19
N HIS A 30 -8.49 14.18 -19.85
CA HIS A 30 -9.06 13.50 -18.69
C HIS A 30 -8.34 13.85 -17.38
N VAL A 31 -7.14 14.42 -17.49
CA VAL A 31 -6.33 14.89 -16.35
C VAL A 31 -5.62 16.19 -16.71
N VAL A 32 -5.22 16.93 -15.67
CA VAL A 32 -4.36 18.11 -15.77
C VAL A 32 -3.05 17.87 -15.03
N ALA A 33 -2.00 18.64 -15.39
CA ALA A 33 -0.76 18.65 -14.64
C ALA A 33 -1.01 19.15 -13.21
N ALA A 34 -0.51 18.43 -12.23
CA ALA A 34 -0.59 18.78 -10.81
C ALA A 34 0.79 19.07 -10.21
N SER A 35 1.87 18.79 -10.93
CA SER A 35 3.25 19.13 -10.56
C SER A 35 3.95 19.79 -11.74
N SER A 36 4.97 20.61 -11.45
CA SER A 36 5.87 21.18 -12.46
C SER A 36 7.00 20.22 -12.86
N ASP A 37 7.25 19.18 -12.06
CA ASP A 37 8.29 18.20 -12.30
C ASP A 37 7.86 17.26 -13.43
N ILE A 38 8.75 17.08 -14.41
CA ILE A 38 8.47 16.28 -15.60
C ILE A 38 9.04 14.87 -15.42
N ALA A 39 8.16 13.88 -15.52
CA ALA A 39 8.52 12.47 -15.50
C ALA A 39 9.22 12.05 -16.80
N MET A 40 8.70 12.50 -17.93
CA MET A 40 9.21 12.20 -19.26
C MET A 40 8.60 13.13 -20.31
N VAL A 41 9.34 13.39 -21.39
CA VAL A 41 8.78 13.97 -22.61
C VAL A 41 8.54 12.85 -23.61
N MET A 42 7.30 12.68 -24.04
CA MET A 42 6.91 11.68 -25.03
C MET A 42 6.75 12.35 -26.39
N HIS A 43 7.32 11.75 -27.42
CA HIS A 43 7.33 12.27 -28.78
C HIS A 43 6.51 11.37 -29.71
N SER A 44 5.76 12.02 -30.60
CA SER A 44 5.17 11.40 -31.80
C SER A 44 5.60 12.20 -33.04
N PRO A 45 5.32 11.74 -34.26
CA PRO A 45 5.69 12.49 -35.44
C PRO A 45 5.12 13.91 -35.53
N SER A 46 4.01 14.19 -34.83
CA SER A 46 3.29 15.48 -34.92
C SER A 46 3.27 16.29 -33.64
N ILE A 47 3.46 15.65 -32.47
CA ILE A 47 3.39 16.35 -31.17
C ILE A 47 4.42 15.82 -30.17
N SER A 48 4.82 16.69 -29.24
CA SER A 48 5.59 16.32 -28.05
C SER A 48 4.77 16.63 -26.80
N VAL A 49 4.64 15.67 -25.90
CA VAL A 49 3.88 15.80 -24.65
C VAL A 49 4.82 15.69 -23.46
N SER A 50 4.92 16.76 -22.67
CA SER A 50 5.62 16.72 -21.39
C SER A 50 4.70 16.10 -20.35
N VAL A 51 5.05 14.92 -19.88
CA VAL A 51 4.27 14.19 -18.88
C VAL A 51 4.77 14.55 -17.48
N PRO A 52 3.96 15.22 -16.64
CA PRO A 52 4.37 15.57 -15.28
C PRO A 52 4.41 14.34 -14.38
N THR A 53 5.15 14.47 -13.26
CA THR A 53 5.23 13.40 -12.25
C THR A 53 3.93 13.20 -11.46
N VAL A 54 3.06 14.23 -11.43
CA VAL A 54 1.74 14.18 -10.80
C VAL A 54 0.68 14.74 -11.73
N VAL A 55 -0.42 14.01 -11.90
CA VAL A 55 -1.59 14.44 -12.67
C VAL A 55 -2.86 14.31 -11.83
N ALA A 56 -3.80 15.22 -12.01
CA ALA A 56 -5.10 15.22 -11.34
C ALA A 56 -6.24 15.03 -12.34
N ARG A 57 -7.24 14.22 -11.99
CA ARG A 57 -8.44 14.02 -12.82
C ARG A 57 -9.24 15.32 -12.94
N VAL A 58 -9.71 15.60 -14.14
CA VAL A 58 -10.69 16.64 -14.41
C VAL A 58 -12.09 16.07 -14.20
N GLY A 59 -13.01 16.85 -13.62
CA GLY A 59 -14.42 16.48 -13.49
C GLY A 59 -15.02 16.80 -12.13
N ALA A 60 -16.28 16.44 -11.95
CA ALA A 60 -16.99 16.69 -10.70
C ALA A 60 -16.43 15.83 -9.56
N VAL A 61 -16.28 16.46 -8.41
CA VAL A 61 -15.95 15.76 -7.16
C VAL A 61 -17.17 14.95 -6.73
N HIS A 62 -17.20 13.68 -7.09
CA HIS A 62 -18.22 12.79 -6.54
C HIS A 62 -17.75 12.30 -5.18
N SER A 63 -18.58 12.44 -4.15
CA SER A 63 -18.40 11.81 -2.84
C SER A 63 -18.48 10.29 -2.98
N VAL A 64 -17.39 9.67 -3.41
CA VAL A 64 -17.31 8.21 -3.48
C VAL A 64 -17.00 7.70 -2.08
N VAL A 65 -17.93 6.95 -1.50
CA VAL A 65 -17.64 6.14 -0.32
C VAL A 65 -16.53 5.16 -0.70
N ARG A 66 -15.30 5.49 -0.34
CA ARG A 66 -14.13 4.66 -0.68
C ARG A 66 -14.14 3.42 0.20
N ARG A 67 -14.44 2.28 -0.41
CA ARG A 67 -14.27 0.98 0.26
C ARG A 67 -12.80 0.80 0.65
N PRO A 68 -12.53 0.22 1.82
CA PRO A 68 -11.16 -0.12 2.21
C PRO A 68 -10.52 -1.01 1.13
N PRO A 69 -9.20 -0.97 0.98
CA PRO A 69 -8.51 -1.82 0.01
C PRO A 69 -8.75 -3.30 0.34
N ILE A 70 -8.83 -4.13 -0.70
CA ILE A 70 -8.96 -5.58 -0.54
C ILE A 70 -7.75 -6.10 0.26
N CYS A 71 -8.02 -6.91 1.30
CA CYS A 71 -6.98 -7.54 2.08
C CYS A 71 -6.29 -8.64 1.26
N THR A 72 -4.99 -8.53 1.08
CA THR A 72 -4.13 -9.55 0.45
C THR A 72 -2.84 -9.69 1.24
N ALA A 73 -2.20 -10.86 1.19
CA ALA A 73 -0.92 -11.11 1.87
C ALA A 73 0.16 -10.06 1.52
N ARG A 74 0.23 -9.61 0.25
CA ARG A 74 1.14 -8.54 -0.17
C ARG A 74 0.83 -7.23 0.56
N ARG A 75 -0.43 -6.80 0.57
CA ARG A 75 -0.85 -5.53 1.18
C ARG A 75 -0.74 -5.55 2.71
N VAL A 76 -0.96 -6.70 3.35
CA VAL A 76 -0.69 -6.89 4.79
C VAL A 76 0.79 -6.63 5.09
N ARG A 77 1.70 -7.18 4.30
CA ARG A 77 3.14 -6.93 4.46
C ARG A 77 3.51 -5.46 4.23
N VAL A 78 2.87 -4.80 3.26
CA VAL A 78 3.03 -3.35 3.02
C VAL A 78 2.57 -2.55 4.23
N ARG A 79 1.35 -2.81 4.76
CA ARG A 79 0.83 -2.16 5.97
C ARG A 79 1.79 -2.29 7.16
N ASP A 80 2.43 -3.44 7.29
CA ASP A 80 3.32 -3.77 8.39
C ASP A 80 4.80 -3.45 8.08
N ALA A 81 5.04 -2.61 7.05
CA ALA A 81 6.37 -2.17 6.61
C ALA A 81 7.35 -3.33 6.36
N HIS A 82 6.84 -4.49 5.92
CA HIS A 82 7.61 -5.72 5.71
C HIS A 82 8.41 -6.19 6.94
N VAL A 83 7.96 -5.87 8.15
CA VAL A 83 8.58 -6.30 9.41
C VAL A 83 7.68 -7.29 10.12
N CYS A 84 8.27 -8.32 10.72
CA CYS A 84 7.55 -9.29 11.55
C CYS A 84 6.86 -8.59 12.73
N GLN A 85 5.57 -8.86 12.94
CA GLN A 85 4.76 -8.18 13.95
C GLN A 85 4.77 -8.87 15.31
N PHE A 86 5.38 -10.05 15.44
CA PHE A 86 5.44 -10.76 16.71
C PHE A 86 6.49 -10.20 17.67
N VAL A 87 6.12 -10.19 18.94
CA VAL A 87 6.95 -9.88 20.10
C VAL A 87 7.05 -11.14 20.93
N ILE A 88 8.27 -11.56 21.29
CA ILE A 88 8.54 -12.81 22.01
C ILE A 88 9.36 -12.45 23.24
N ASP A 89 8.92 -12.85 24.41
CA ASP A 89 9.55 -12.51 25.70
C ASP A 89 9.82 -11.00 25.84
N GLY A 90 8.87 -10.17 25.41
CA GLY A 90 8.98 -8.72 25.43
C GLY A 90 9.93 -8.13 24.39
N ARG A 91 10.54 -8.95 23.52
CA ARG A 91 11.49 -8.51 22.49
C ARG A 91 10.82 -8.47 21.11
N LEU A 92 10.95 -7.32 20.45
CA LEU A 92 10.46 -7.13 19.09
C LEU A 92 11.25 -8.00 18.10
N CYS A 93 10.56 -8.77 17.27
CA CYS A 93 11.21 -9.40 16.13
C CYS A 93 11.62 -8.35 15.10
N THR A 94 12.90 -8.30 14.73
CA THR A 94 13.44 -7.37 13.72
C THR A 94 13.55 -8.00 12.33
N ARG A 95 13.19 -9.29 12.20
CA ARG A 95 13.26 -10.01 10.92
C ARG A 95 12.24 -9.50 9.93
N ARG A 96 12.55 -9.69 8.66
CA ARG A 96 11.65 -9.38 7.56
C ARG A 96 10.36 -10.20 7.65
N GLY A 97 9.22 -9.53 7.51
CA GLY A 97 7.89 -10.14 7.42
C GLY A 97 7.60 -10.60 5.99
N ASP A 98 8.12 -11.77 5.60
CA ASP A 98 8.01 -12.30 4.23
C ASP A 98 6.68 -13.00 3.98
N THR A 99 5.97 -13.37 5.04
CA THR A 99 4.68 -14.07 5.00
C THR A 99 3.58 -13.21 5.62
N ALA A 100 2.33 -13.58 5.36
CA ALA A 100 1.18 -13.09 6.12
C ALA A 100 0.61 -14.28 6.92
N ASP A 101 0.46 -14.09 8.21
CA ASP A 101 0.00 -15.11 9.15
C ASP A 101 -1.35 -14.72 9.74
N HIS A 102 -2.20 -15.71 9.98
CA HIS A 102 -3.50 -15.53 10.61
C HIS A 102 -3.34 -15.53 12.14
N LEU A 103 -3.87 -14.52 12.83
CA LEU A 103 -3.89 -14.50 14.30
C LEU A 103 -4.79 -15.61 14.84
N LEU A 104 -6.00 -15.74 14.30
CA LEU A 104 -6.85 -16.92 14.42
C LEU A 104 -6.67 -17.76 13.15
N PRO A 105 -6.15 -18.99 13.21
CA PRO A 105 -5.88 -19.83 12.05
C PRO A 105 -7.11 -20.12 11.19
N ALA A 106 -6.91 -20.36 9.90
CA ALA A 106 -8.00 -20.68 8.97
C ALA A 106 -8.72 -22.00 9.35
N CYS A 107 -8.00 -22.99 9.84
CA CYS A 107 -8.56 -24.25 10.34
C CYS A 107 -9.45 -24.07 11.58
N GLN A 108 -9.26 -22.97 12.32
CA GLN A 108 -10.10 -22.58 13.45
C GLN A 108 -11.18 -21.53 13.07
N GLY A 109 -11.45 -21.34 11.76
CA GLY A 109 -12.44 -20.40 11.25
C GLY A 109 -11.94 -18.98 11.04
N GLY A 110 -10.65 -18.73 11.16
CA GLY A 110 -10.03 -17.42 10.92
C GLY A 110 -10.13 -17.00 9.45
N ARG A 111 -10.70 -15.82 9.21
CA ARG A 111 -10.85 -15.25 7.85
C ARG A 111 -9.64 -14.40 7.47
N SER A 112 -9.33 -14.32 6.17
CA SER A 112 -8.29 -13.44 5.62
C SER A 112 -8.77 -11.99 5.58
N THR A 113 -8.78 -11.34 6.72
CA THR A 113 -9.18 -9.93 6.91
C THR A 113 -8.02 -9.09 7.42
N TRP A 114 -8.14 -7.78 7.30
CA TRP A 114 -7.16 -6.83 7.81
C TRP A 114 -6.87 -6.97 9.31
N LEU A 115 -7.89 -7.35 10.09
CA LEU A 115 -7.79 -7.48 11.54
C LEU A 115 -7.27 -8.84 11.99
N ASN A 116 -7.24 -9.83 11.09
CA ASN A 116 -6.79 -11.20 11.40
C ASN A 116 -5.46 -11.57 10.74
N LEU A 117 -4.92 -10.74 9.84
CA LEU A 117 -3.64 -11.01 9.18
C LEU A 117 -2.58 -10.02 9.64
N VAL A 118 -1.37 -10.54 9.89
CA VAL A 118 -0.16 -9.75 10.21
C VAL A 118 1.03 -10.23 9.40
N ALA A 119 1.98 -9.34 9.13
CA ALA A 119 3.25 -9.74 8.55
C ALA A 119 4.07 -10.55 9.54
N SER A 120 4.59 -11.68 9.11
CA SER A 120 5.41 -12.60 9.91
C SER A 120 6.64 -13.06 9.15
N CYS A 121 7.76 -13.25 9.85
CA CYS A 121 8.89 -13.96 9.29
C CYS A 121 8.56 -15.46 9.16
N ARG A 122 9.27 -16.15 8.28
CA ARG A 122 9.03 -17.58 8.03
C ARG A 122 9.18 -18.45 9.27
N ASP A 123 10.16 -18.13 10.13
CA ASP A 123 10.42 -18.92 11.33
C ASP A 123 9.28 -18.80 12.33
N HIS A 124 8.79 -17.58 12.60
CA HIS A 124 7.67 -17.40 13.53
C HIS A 124 6.36 -17.93 12.97
N ASN A 125 6.10 -17.77 11.67
CA ASN A 125 4.94 -18.37 11.02
C ASN A 125 5.01 -19.91 11.08
N GLY A 126 6.18 -20.49 10.77
CA GLY A 126 6.42 -21.93 10.84
C GLY A 126 6.35 -22.50 12.26
N PHE A 127 6.77 -21.73 13.29
CA PHE A 127 6.65 -22.14 14.69
C PHE A 127 5.21 -22.06 15.18
N LYS A 128 4.50 -20.99 14.82
CA LYS A 128 3.10 -20.78 15.24
C LYS A 128 2.17 -21.82 14.61
N ARG A 129 2.34 -22.13 13.31
CA ARG A 129 1.50 -23.09 12.55
C ARG A 129 0.01 -22.76 12.68
N ASP A 130 -0.77 -23.72 13.16
CA ASP A 130 -2.22 -23.71 13.32
C ASP A 130 -2.69 -23.26 14.72
N ARG A 131 -1.79 -22.75 15.55
CA ARG A 131 -2.11 -22.17 16.86
C ARG A 131 -2.59 -20.74 16.72
N SER A 132 -3.58 -20.36 17.53
CA SER A 132 -4.05 -18.98 17.61
C SER A 132 -3.04 -18.07 18.33
N LEU A 133 -3.20 -16.75 18.21
CA LEU A 133 -2.38 -15.81 18.97
C LEU A 133 -2.59 -15.99 20.49
N ASP A 134 -3.81 -16.27 20.92
CA ASP A 134 -4.13 -16.49 22.33
C ASP A 134 -3.43 -17.74 22.87
N GLU A 135 -3.41 -18.84 22.10
CA GLU A 135 -2.62 -20.04 22.45
C GLU A 135 -1.13 -19.73 22.52
N MET A 136 -0.61 -18.94 21.56
CA MET A 136 0.79 -18.52 21.56
C MET A 136 1.11 -17.59 22.74
N HIS A 137 0.18 -16.72 23.11
CA HIS A 137 0.32 -15.87 24.29
C HIS A 137 0.37 -16.70 25.57
N ASN A 138 -0.59 -17.60 25.76
CA ASN A 138 -0.74 -18.38 26.97
C ASN A 138 0.42 -19.38 27.20
N HIS A 139 0.96 -19.97 26.13
CA HIS A 139 2.01 -20.99 26.24
C HIS A 139 3.43 -20.44 26.08
N TYR A 140 3.61 -19.33 25.35
CA TYR A 140 4.92 -18.84 24.95
C TYR A 140 5.10 -17.32 25.14
N GLY A 141 4.14 -16.62 25.76
CA GLY A 141 4.22 -15.20 26.02
C GLY A 141 4.26 -14.31 24.75
N TRP A 142 3.79 -14.81 23.61
CA TRP A 142 3.79 -14.05 22.37
C TRP A 142 2.75 -12.93 22.41
N THR A 143 3.16 -11.77 21.92
CA THR A 143 2.28 -10.62 21.72
C THR A 143 2.52 -9.99 20.35
N LEU A 144 1.79 -8.94 20.05
CA LEU A 144 1.97 -8.19 18.81
C LEU A 144 2.68 -6.86 19.08
N ARG A 145 3.53 -6.44 18.12
CA ARG A 145 4.12 -5.10 18.10
C ARG A 145 3.05 -4.00 18.13
N ARG A 146 1.95 -4.23 17.40
CA ARG A 146 0.76 -3.36 17.37
C ARG A 146 -0.45 -4.18 16.95
N SER A 147 -1.63 -3.78 17.38
CA SER A 147 -2.88 -4.39 16.89
C SER A 147 -3.05 -4.11 15.40
N PRO A 148 -3.49 -5.09 14.61
CA PRO A 148 -3.74 -4.88 13.18
C PRO A 148 -4.91 -3.91 12.97
N ILE A 149 -4.76 -3.05 11.97
CA ILE A 149 -5.77 -2.05 11.59
C ILE A 149 -6.19 -2.25 10.13
N VAL A 150 -7.34 -1.70 9.76
CA VAL A 150 -7.75 -1.55 8.36
C VAL A 150 -7.05 -0.32 7.80
N PRO A 151 -6.09 -0.46 6.87
CA PRO A 151 -5.35 0.67 6.35
C PRO A 151 -6.19 1.52 5.40
N SER A 152 -5.87 2.79 5.27
CA SER A 152 -6.38 3.63 4.19
C SER A 152 -5.79 3.17 2.84
N ARG A 153 -6.47 3.53 1.74
CA ARG A 153 -5.95 3.26 0.40
C ARG A 153 -4.60 3.94 0.17
N GLN A 154 -4.46 5.16 0.65
CA GLN A 154 -3.24 5.96 0.56
C GLN A 154 -2.07 5.28 1.27
N GLN A 155 -2.26 4.80 2.51
CA GLN A 155 -1.22 4.06 3.24
C GLN A 155 -0.71 2.84 2.47
N ILE A 156 -1.60 2.12 1.77
CA ILE A 156 -1.19 0.98 0.95
C ILE A 156 -0.42 1.42 -0.29
N ILE A 157 -0.84 2.49 -0.96
CA ILE A 157 -0.14 3.01 -2.14
C ILE A 157 1.25 3.50 -1.76
N ILE A 158 1.35 4.34 -0.74
CA ILE A 158 2.63 4.89 -0.26
C ILE A 158 3.57 3.79 0.21
N GLY A 159 3.07 2.86 1.02
CA GLY A 159 3.89 1.77 1.56
C GLY A 159 4.36 0.75 0.51
N ASP A 160 3.77 0.73 -0.69
CA ASP A 160 4.18 -0.14 -1.81
C ASP A 160 5.19 0.57 -2.75
N LEU A 161 5.43 1.86 -2.58
CA LEU A 161 6.38 2.62 -3.39
C LEU A 161 7.81 2.24 -3.04
N ARG A 162 8.56 1.83 -4.06
CA ARG A 162 10.00 1.55 -3.92
C ARG A 162 10.85 2.81 -4.01
N ARG A 163 10.32 3.84 -4.66
CA ARG A 163 10.95 5.13 -4.90
C ARG A 163 9.87 6.20 -5.01
N LEU A 164 10.12 7.34 -4.42
CA LEU A 164 9.32 8.54 -4.63
C LEU A 164 9.89 9.27 -5.86
N GLU A 165 9.02 9.67 -6.77
CA GLU A 165 9.42 10.54 -7.86
C GLU A 165 9.35 12.01 -7.40
N PRO A 166 10.16 12.93 -7.97
CA PRO A 166 10.11 14.33 -7.63
C PRO A 166 8.70 14.92 -7.74
N GLY A 167 8.34 15.82 -6.84
CA GLY A 167 7.04 16.49 -6.82
C GLY A 167 5.89 15.67 -6.23
N TRP A 168 6.15 14.46 -5.68
CA TRP A 168 5.13 13.68 -4.99
C TRP A 168 4.96 14.06 -3.53
N GLU A 169 5.98 14.64 -2.89
CA GLU A 169 6.04 14.92 -1.46
C GLU A 169 4.81 15.67 -0.94
N PRO A 170 4.30 16.74 -1.60
CA PRO A 170 3.16 17.51 -1.10
C PRO A 170 1.87 16.69 -0.99
N TYR A 171 1.77 15.57 -1.70
CA TYR A 171 0.59 14.72 -1.74
C TYR A 171 0.69 13.50 -0.82
N LEU A 172 1.87 13.24 -0.23
CA LEU A 172 2.14 12.09 0.63
C LEU A 172 1.97 12.41 2.12
N GLU A 173 2.02 13.68 2.48
CA GLU A 173 1.79 14.13 3.85
C GLU A 173 0.29 14.07 4.19
N VAL A 174 -0.04 13.31 5.24
CA VAL A 174 -1.39 13.17 5.82
C VAL A 174 -1.28 13.23 7.33
#